data_30f137658817acaa7181708ae15b5b12
#
_entry.id   30f137658817acaa7181708ae15b5b12
#
_cell.length_a   1.000
_cell.length_b   1.000
_cell.length_c   1.000
_cell.angle_alpha   90.00
_cell.angle_beta   90.00
_cell.angle_gamma   90.00
#
_symmetry.space_group_name_H-M   'P 1'
#
loop_
_entity.id
_entity.type
_entity.pdbx_description
1 polymer ?
#
loop_
_entity_poly.entity_id
_entity_poly.type
_entity_poly.pdbx_seq_one_letter_code
_entity_poly.pdbx_strand_id
1 'polypeptide(L)'
;MKKNKAIIILSTLLVLSSCSLYKINVKQYEFATDISKLEPLEGDNFYQQTSFSSSLKDMLETANSEKDKRVLLPSLGEQNILVLPVDFPDYPKEKLDNNNGNDAHKIIQNAFFGTEEVNQWESVASFYYQSSYGQLKIGGEVAPWYQVNNQNILDELAYCNNHRCADEKRTNISSSVMQEALSSFIASQDLNEFKAKYDKNNDGYVDAIAVIYSHPIGTDGKVDGDIGGRESLFWAYYTYDKINPNVDLPVGKPYVWVSYDFLYPKYSLGNNKPDAHTLIHEVGHLLGLEDYYNSNDNGYRATGGLDMMDYSLGDHTAFSKLLLNWVNPYIITNEGELTSPPFNESGDLVLLGSNATDANLFSEYLLLEFYTPTKMNYMDSQINQEVRLFNEYGLKVYLVNAIRRGLILGKDDFKYSNNRSSSSGNLIFLYHLLESSGTNRSGNAFANNKTLFKSGDDFGQKTYQDFTFSNGSSLAFSFKITKQTKTSITLSFSKWSEA
;
A
#
# COMPACT_ATOMS: atom_id res chain seq x y z
N MET A 1 15.89 48.33 -34.38
CA MET A 1 15.11 47.12 -34.63
C MET A 1 15.95 45.81 -34.59
N LYS A 2 16.87 45.64 -33.64
CA LYS A 2 17.68 44.40 -33.52
C LYS A 2 17.71 43.81 -32.08
N LYS A 3 16.95 44.40 -31.11
CA LYS A 3 16.95 43.89 -29.71
C LYS A 3 15.78 42.97 -29.35
N ASN A 4 14.73 42.86 -30.18
CA ASN A 4 13.57 42.02 -29.84
C ASN A 4 13.60 40.60 -30.36
N LYS A 5 14.56 40.21 -31.19
CA LYS A 5 14.70 38.83 -31.66
C LYS A 5 15.49 37.93 -30.73
N ALA A 6 16.37 38.48 -29.90
CA ALA A 6 17.16 37.68 -28.95
C ALA A 6 16.36 37.23 -27.71
N ILE A 7 15.36 38.01 -27.29
CA ILE A 7 14.52 37.68 -26.12
C ILE A 7 13.51 36.57 -26.43
N ILE A 8 13.01 36.51 -27.68
CA ILE A 8 12.07 35.46 -28.11
C ILE A 8 12.76 34.09 -28.25
N ILE A 9 14.03 34.07 -28.66
CA ILE A 9 14.81 32.84 -28.79
C ILE A 9 15.20 32.32 -27.39
N LEU A 10 15.46 33.17 -26.42
CA LEU A 10 15.81 32.76 -25.06
C LEU A 10 14.59 32.22 -24.28
N SER A 11 13.40 32.79 -24.50
CA SER A 11 12.17 32.30 -23.87
C SER A 11 11.71 30.97 -24.47
N THR A 12 11.89 30.76 -25.77
CA THR A 12 11.57 29.47 -26.42
C THR A 12 12.57 28.36 -26.04
N LEU A 13 13.83 28.70 -25.83
CA LEU A 13 14.83 27.73 -25.35
C LEU A 13 14.60 27.35 -23.87
N LEU A 14 14.15 28.27 -23.02
CA LEU A 14 13.79 27.99 -21.63
C LEU A 14 12.53 27.14 -21.51
N VAL A 15 11.53 27.35 -22.37
CA VAL A 15 10.31 26.53 -22.39
C VAL A 15 10.60 25.12 -22.96
N LEU A 16 11.48 25.02 -23.99
CA LEU A 16 11.89 23.73 -24.53
C LEU A 16 12.78 22.94 -23.57
N SER A 17 13.61 23.63 -22.77
CA SER A 17 14.44 22.95 -21.76
C SER A 17 13.60 22.47 -20.56
N SER A 18 12.57 23.22 -20.16
CA SER A 18 11.65 22.78 -19.09
C SER A 18 10.75 21.61 -19.53
N CYS A 19 10.28 21.60 -20.78
CA CYS A 19 9.53 20.46 -21.33
C CYS A 19 10.41 19.23 -21.55
N SER A 20 11.70 19.39 -21.91
CA SER A 20 12.61 18.25 -22.05
C SER A 20 13.05 17.68 -20.69
N LEU A 21 13.21 18.53 -19.68
CA LEU A 21 13.48 18.08 -18.30
C LEU A 21 12.30 17.32 -17.70
N TYR A 22 11.09 17.75 -17.98
CA TYR A 22 9.88 17.06 -17.54
C TYR A 22 9.72 15.68 -18.24
N LYS A 23 9.99 15.61 -19.55
CA LYS A 23 10.00 14.33 -20.30
C LYS A 23 11.13 13.38 -19.89
N ILE A 24 12.30 13.90 -19.50
CA ILE A 24 13.42 13.09 -19.02
C ILE A 24 13.11 12.52 -17.63
N ASN A 25 12.42 13.28 -16.78
CA ASN A 25 12.02 12.84 -15.43
C ASN A 25 10.93 11.76 -15.48
N VAL A 26 10.00 11.82 -16.41
CA VAL A 26 8.98 10.78 -16.62
C VAL A 26 9.60 9.48 -17.19
N LYS A 27 10.71 9.55 -17.92
CA LYS A 27 11.45 8.36 -18.40
C LYS A 27 12.29 7.66 -17.32
N GLN A 28 12.39 8.17 -16.11
CA GLN A 28 13.02 7.47 -14.98
C GLN A 28 12.11 6.39 -14.38
N TYR A 29 10.85 6.32 -14.79
CA TYR A 29 9.96 5.18 -14.59
C TYR A 29 10.29 4.09 -15.61
N GLU A 30 11.42 3.42 -15.48
CA GLU A 30 11.61 2.13 -16.12
C GLU A 30 11.00 1.06 -15.22
N PHE A 31 10.08 0.27 -15.79
CA PHE A 31 9.49 -0.88 -15.11
C PHE A 31 10.58 -1.72 -14.45
N ALA A 32 10.29 -2.23 -13.26
CA ALA A 32 11.18 -3.16 -12.59
C ALA A 32 11.57 -4.26 -13.58
N THR A 33 12.85 -4.48 -13.71
CA THR A 33 13.39 -5.58 -14.51
C THR A 33 12.77 -6.88 -14.01
N ASP A 34 12.44 -7.75 -14.93
CA ASP A 34 11.97 -9.10 -14.66
C ASP A 34 12.77 -9.72 -13.51
N ILE A 35 12.10 -10.06 -12.41
CA ILE A 35 12.74 -10.57 -11.19
C ILE A 35 13.48 -11.89 -11.43
N SER A 36 13.16 -12.62 -12.49
CA SER A 36 13.93 -13.78 -12.93
C SER A 36 15.38 -13.46 -13.30
N LYS A 37 15.71 -12.17 -13.41
CA LYS A 37 17.06 -11.63 -13.68
C LYS A 37 17.74 -11.05 -12.45
N LEU A 38 17.04 -11.00 -11.31
CA LEU A 38 17.65 -10.67 -10.04
C LEU A 38 18.26 -11.95 -9.48
N GLU A 39 19.57 -12.09 -9.66
CA GLU A 39 20.29 -13.19 -9.03
C GLU A 39 20.21 -13.05 -7.50
N PRO A 40 20.03 -14.17 -6.77
CA PRO A 40 20.14 -14.14 -5.32
C PRO A 40 21.49 -13.58 -4.94
N LEU A 41 21.52 -12.53 -4.14
CA LEU A 41 22.77 -11.96 -3.68
C LEU A 41 23.41 -12.93 -2.68
N GLU A 42 24.47 -13.59 -3.08
CA GLU A 42 25.30 -14.42 -2.23
C GLU A 42 26.37 -13.57 -1.59
N GLY A 43 26.30 -13.39 -0.28
CA GLY A 43 27.38 -12.87 0.53
C GLY A 43 27.83 -13.92 1.52
N ASP A 44 29.09 -14.27 1.58
CA ASP A 44 29.67 -15.31 2.45
C ASP A 44 29.39 -15.13 3.95
N ASN A 45 28.87 -13.98 4.37
CA ASN A 45 28.68 -13.61 5.78
C ASN A 45 27.21 -13.40 6.16
N PHE A 46 26.25 -13.64 5.25
CA PHE A 46 24.85 -13.32 5.49
C PHE A 46 23.96 -14.50 5.08
N TYR A 47 22.98 -14.78 5.91
CA TYR A 47 22.00 -15.80 5.62
C TYR A 47 20.80 -15.17 4.93
N GLN A 48 20.52 -15.62 3.71
CA GLN A 48 19.27 -15.30 3.03
C GLN A 48 18.27 -16.42 3.29
N GLN A 49 17.20 -16.11 4.03
CA GLN A 49 16.17 -17.09 4.33
C GLN A 49 15.11 -17.11 3.23
N THR A 50 15.21 -18.10 2.34
CA THR A 50 14.23 -18.27 1.26
C THR A 50 12.84 -18.72 1.74
N SER A 51 12.71 -19.18 2.99
CA SER A 51 11.45 -19.64 3.59
C SER A 51 10.81 -18.61 4.56
N PHE A 52 11.38 -17.41 4.66
CA PHE A 52 10.91 -16.40 5.61
C PHE A 52 9.44 -16.04 5.39
N SER A 53 9.08 -15.81 4.17
CA SER A 53 7.75 -15.42 3.76
C SER A 53 6.69 -16.49 3.96
N SER A 54 7.03 -17.78 3.86
CA SER A 54 6.08 -18.83 4.23
C SER A 54 5.79 -18.83 5.73
N SER A 55 6.80 -18.61 6.58
CA SER A 55 6.59 -18.49 8.02
C SER A 55 5.78 -17.26 8.41
N LEU A 56 5.98 -16.12 7.75
CA LEU A 56 5.16 -14.92 7.93
C LEU A 56 3.73 -15.12 7.43
N LYS A 57 3.58 -15.75 6.27
CA LYS A 57 2.29 -16.08 5.72
C LYS A 57 1.54 -17.05 6.65
N ASP A 58 2.21 -18.07 7.15
CA ASP A 58 1.65 -19.01 8.10
C ASP A 58 1.26 -18.33 9.42
N MET A 59 2.04 -17.33 9.88
CA MET A 59 1.71 -16.52 11.04
C MET A 59 0.49 -15.62 10.78
N LEU A 60 0.39 -15.01 9.59
CA LEU A 60 -0.76 -14.21 9.18
C LEU A 60 -2.02 -15.06 9.04
N GLU A 61 -1.90 -16.24 8.44
CA GLU A 61 -3.00 -17.19 8.29
C GLU A 61 -3.45 -17.74 9.64
N THR A 62 -2.52 -18.05 10.56
CA THR A 62 -2.85 -18.51 11.91
C THR A 62 -3.48 -17.40 12.75
N ALA A 63 -2.99 -16.19 12.65
CA ALA A 63 -3.58 -15.03 13.36
C ALA A 63 -5.00 -14.71 12.89
N ASN A 64 -5.34 -15.05 11.66
CA ASN A 64 -6.66 -14.83 11.05
C ASN A 64 -7.59 -16.08 11.14
N SER A 65 -7.08 -17.24 11.60
CA SER A 65 -7.71 -18.55 11.37
C SER A 65 -8.91 -18.88 12.24
N GLU A 66 -9.26 -18.10 13.26
CA GLU A 66 -10.30 -18.57 14.19
C GLU A 66 -11.70 -17.95 14.04
N LYS A 67 -11.89 -16.89 13.27
CA LYS A 67 -13.25 -16.32 13.12
C LYS A 67 -13.69 -15.94 11.72
N ASP A 68 -12.80 -15.52 10.84
CA ASP A 68 -13.17 -15.16 9.47
C ASP A 68 -12.01 -15.53 8.54
N LYS A 69 -12.12 -16.68 7.87
CA LYS A 69 -11.19 -16.99 6.77
C LYS A 69 -11.31 -15.88 5.75
N ARG A 70 -10.39 -14.93 5.80
CA ARG A 70 -10.28 -13.91 4.75
C ARG A 70 -9.89 -14.65 3.47
N VAL A 71 -10.69 -14.50 2.44
CA VAL A 71 -10.25 -14.84 1.08
C VAL A 71 -9.32 -13.72 0.67
N LEU A 72 -8.03 -14.00 0.50
CA LEU A 72 -7.03 -13.04 0.08
C LEU A 72 -6.65 -13.31 -1.36
N LEU A 73 -6.48 -12.24 -2.13
CA LEU A 73 -5.88 -12.33 -3.45
C LEU A 73 -4.41 -12.79 -3.28
N PRO A 74 -3.96 -13.85 -3.99
CA PRO A 74 -2.56 -14.24 -3.92
C PRO A 74 -1.62 -13.11 -4.35
N SER A 75 -0.55 -12.90 -3.59
CA SER A 75 0.42 -11.82 -3.81
C SER A 75 1.47 -12.12 -4.88
N LEU A 76 1.44 -13.30 -5.50
CA LEU A 76 2.40 -13.76 -6.48
C LEU A 76 1.71 -14.31 -7.74
N GLY A 77 2.42 -14.26 -8.86
CA GLY A 77 1.96 -14.81 -10.13
C GLY A 77 0.94 -13.93 -10.84
N GLU A 78 0.16 -14.54 -11.73
CA GLU A 78 -0.89 -13.83 -12.48
C GLU A 78 -2.22 -13.93 -11.74
N GLN A 79 -2.77 -12.79 -11.36
CA GLN A 79 -4.01 -12.67 -10.61
C GLN A 79 -5.00 -11.78 -11.39
N ASN A 80 -6.31 -12.01 -11.18
CA ASN A 80 -7.33 -11.24 -11.85
C ASN A 80 -8.23 -10.53 -10.84
N ILE A 81 -8.56 -9.27 -11.14
CA ILE A 81 -9.56 -8.50 -10.43
C ILE A 81 -10.76 -8.31 -11.36
N LEU A 82 -11.94 -8.66 -10.88
CA LEU A 82 -13.18 -8.32 -11.56
C LEU A 82 -13.64 -6.93 -11.11
N VAL A 83 -13.69 -5.98 -12.04
CA VAL A 83 -14.15 -4.63 -11.75
C VAL A 83 -15.62 -4.50 -12.15
N LEU A 84 -16.48 -4.16 -11.20
CA LEU A 84 -17.92 -4.01 -11.34
C LEU A 84 -18.31 -2.52 -11.26
N PRO A 85 -18.50 -1.81 -12.38
CA PRO A 85 -19.06 -0.47 -12.37
C PRO A 85 -20.54 -0.50 -12.00
N VAL A 86 -20.94 0.34 -11.02
CA VAL A 86 -22.29 0.40 -10.49
C VAL A 86 -22.89 1.79 -10.70
N ASP A 87 -24.04 1.83 -11.33
CA ASP A 87 -24.80 3.02 -11.68
C ASP A 87 -25.97 3.22 -10.73
N PHE A 88 -25.98 4.33 -9.99
CA PHE A 88 -27.07 4.71 -9.09
C PHE A 88 -28.03 5.68 -9.77
N PRO A 89 -29.36 5.45 -9.72
CA PRO A 89 -30.34 6.28 -10.43
C PRO A 89 -30.29 7.78 -10.10
N ASP A 90 -29.99 8.13 -8.85
CA ASP A 90 -29.90 9.53 -8.41
C ASP A 90 -28.62 10.22 -8.91
N TYR A 91 -27.60 9.43 -9.22
CA TYR A 91 -26.30 9.87 -9.72
C TYR A 91 -25.88 9.04 -10.94
N PRO A 92 -26.61 9.15 -12.06
CA PRO A 92 -26.43 8.28 -13.21
C PRO A 92 -25.05 8.51 -13.86
N LYS A 93 -24.47 7.41 -14.37
CA LYS A 93 -23.14 7.36 -15.00
C LYS A 93 -22.97 8.38 -16.14
N GLU A 94 -24.07 8.77 -16.82
CA GLU A 94 -24.05 9.78 -17.87
C GLU A 94 -23.55 11.16 -17.37
N LYS A 95 -23.68 11.42 -16.06
CA LYS A 95 -23.10 12.64 -15.45
C LYS A 95 -21.59 12.54 -15.26
N LEU A 96 -21.02 11.34 -15.25
CA LEU A 96 -19.57 11.09 -15.12
C LEU A 96 -18.85 11.30 -16.46
N ASP A 97 -19.51 11.02 -17.57
CA ASP A 97 -18.92 11.10 -18.92
C ASP A 97 -18.59 12.53 -19.38
N ASN A 98 -19.00 13.55 -18.61
CA ASN A 98 -18.76 14.95 -18.94
C ASN A 98 -17.34 15.45 -18.62
N ASN A 99 -16.47 14.63 -18.09
CA ASN A 99 -15.06 14.96 -17.85
C ASN A 99 -14.27 14.99 -19.18
N ASN A 100 -14.34 16.14 -19.90
CA ASN A 100 -13.60 16.38 -21.14
C ASN A 100 -13.92 15.40 -22.29
N GLY A 101 -15.11 14.82 -22.35
CA GLY A 101 -15.51 13.89 -23.39
C GLY A 101 -14.91 12.48 -23.26
N ASN A 102 -14.41 12.13 -22.09
CA ASN A 102 -13.93 10.78 -21.82
C ASN A 102 -15.07 9.90 -21.31
N ASP A 103 -15.13 8.68 -21.82
CA ASP A 103 -16.03 7.61 -21.37
C ASP A 103 -15.60 7.13 -19.97
N ALA A 104 -16.50 7.20 -18.99
CA ALA A 104 -16.22 6.79 -17.62
C ALA A 104 -15.80 5.32 -17.51
N HIS A 105 -16.37 4.43 -18.31
CA HIS A 105 -15.98 3.02 -18.36
C HIS A 105 -14.51 2.86 -18.80
N LYS A 106 -14.10 3.58 -19.84
CA LYS A 106 -12.71 3.58 -20.30
C LYS A 106 -11.75 4.17 -19.27
N ILE A 107 -12.19 5.18 -18.51
CA ILE A 107 -11.40 5.76 -17.42
C ILE A 107 -11.18 4.73 -16.33
N ILE A 108 -12.19 3.99 -15.91
CA ILE A 108 -12.07 2.89 -14.96
C ILE A 108 -11.12 1.81 -15.49
N GLN A 109 -11.25 1.43 -16.77
CA GLN A 109 -10.35 0.50 -17.43
C GLN A 109 -8.89 0.97 -17.38
N ASN A 110 -8.64 2.24 -17.64
CA ASN A 110 -7.31 2.83 -17.57
C ASN A 110 -6.75 2.84 -16.14
N ALA A 111 -7.56 3.19 -15.15
CA ALA A 111 -7.13 3.23 -13.76
C ALA A 111 -6.71 1.85 -13.23
N PHE A 112 -7.37 0.79 -13.66
CA PHE A 112 -7.00 -0.57 -13.26
C PHE A 112 -5.89 -1.18 -14.12
N PHE A 113 -5.94 -1.03 -15.45
CA PHE A 113 -5.15 -1.82 -16.40
C PHE A 113 -4.42 -0.99 -17.46
N GLY A 114 -4.48 0.34 -17.36
CA GLY A 114 -3.82 1.24 -18.32
C GLY A 114 -2.34 1.41 -18.03
N THR A 115 -1.72 2.27 -18.86
CA THR A 115 -0.33 2.68 -18.72
C THR A 115 -0.21 4.05 -18.03
N GLU A 116 1.01 4.44 -17.63
CA GLU A 116 1.29 5.78 -17.10
C GLU A 116 1.00 6.91 -18.10
N GLU A 117 0.90 6.61 -19.39
CA GLU A 117 0.55 7.62 -20.40
C GLU A 117 -0.89 8.10 -20.29
N VAL A 118 -1.80 7.24 -19.83
CA VAL A 118 -3.24 7.53 -19.70
C VAL A 118 -3.66 7.86 -18.27
N ASN A 119 -2.86 7.54 -17.27
CA ASN A 119 -3.06 7.86 -15.87
C ASN A 119 -2.19 9.05 -15.43
N GLN A 120 -2.44 9.59 -14.26
CA GLN A 120 -1.56 10.61 -13.67
C GLN A 120 -0.20 10.05 -13.29
N TRP A 121 -0.21 8.78 -12.88
CA TRP A 121 0.95 8.03 -12.42
C TRP A 121 0.80 6.57 -12.84
N GLU A 122 0.59 5.65 -11.94
CA GLU A 122 0.44 4.23 -12.19
C GLU A 122 -1.04 3.84 -12.32
N SER A 123 -1.33 2.73 -12.98
CA SER A 123 -2.56 1.97 -12.79
C SER A 123 -2.40 0.98 -11.63
N VAL A 124 -3.49 0.35 -11.20
CA VAL A 124 -3.41 -0.77 -10.25
C VAL A 124 -2.45 -1.85 -10.77
N ALA A 125 -2.60 -2.28 -12.00
CA ALA A 125 -1.77 -3.34 -12.58
C ALA A 125 -0.29 -2.95 -12.68
N SER A 126 0.03 -1.75 -13.16
CA SER A 126 1.42 -1.31 -13.31
C SER A 126 2.09 -1.06 -11.96
N PHE A 127 1.36 -0.50 -10.99
CA PHE A 127 1.87 -0.30 -9.63
C PHE A 127 2.30 -1.62 -8.99
N TYR A 128 1.40 -2.59 -8.96
CA TYR A 128 1.68 -3.88 -8.31
C TYR A 128 2.74 -4.67 -9.04
N TYR A 129 2.83 -4.57 -10.37
CA TYR A 129 3.93 -5.15 -11.12
C TYR A 129 5.29 -4.56 -10.74
N GLN A 130 5.39 -3.23 -10.67
CA GLN A 130 6.64 -2.56 -10.30
C GLN A 130 7.01 -2.76 -8.83
N SER A 131 6.04 -2.56 -7.93
CA SER A 131 6.26 -2.68 -6.48
C SER A 131 6.69 -4.09 -6.08
N SER A 132 6.19 -5.11 -6.78
CA SER A 132 6.54 -6.52 -6.57
C SER A 132 7.80 -6.98 -7.31
N TYR A 133 8.53 -6.09 -7.98
CA TYR A 133 9.66 -6.45 -8.85
C TYR A 133 9.25 -7.46 -9.95
N GLY A 134 8.03 -7.32 -10.48
CA GLY A 134 7.48 -8.17 -11.54
C GLY A 134 6.91 -9.51 -11.08
N GLN A 135 6.86 -9.77 -9.76
CA GLN A 135 6.37 -11.04 -9.22
C GLN A 135 4.84 -11.16 -9.22
N LEU A 136 4.13 -10.04 -9.08
CA LEU A 136 2.68 -9.99 -9.16
C LEU A 136 2.24 -9.30 -10.45
N LYS A 137 1.44 -9.99 -11.25
CA LYS A 137 0.82 -9.46 -12.45
C LYS A 137 -0.68 -9.43 -12.26
N ILE A 138 -1.25 -8.26 -12.12
CA ILE A 138 -2.69 -8.06 -12.01
C ILE A 138 -3.28 -7.85 -13.40
N GLY A 139 -4.23 -8.71 -13.76
CA GLY A 139 -5.09 -8.59 -14.93
C GLY A 139 -6.55 -8.56 -14.52
N GLY A 140 -7.43 -8.73 -15.50
CA GLY A 140 -8.88 -8.76 -15.26
C GLY A 140 -9.65 -8.02 -16.35
N GLU A 141 -10.84 -7.59 -15.99
CA GLU A 141 -11.70 -6.81 -16.88
C GLU A 141 -12.63 -5.90 -16.11
N VAL A 142 -13.12 -4.88 -16.77
CA VAL A 142 -14.19 -4.00 -16.30
C VAL A 142 -15.49 -4.47 -16.92
N ALA A 143 -16.42 -4.95 -16.09
CA ALA A 143 -17.75 -5.40 -16.52
C ALA A 143 -18.57 -4.22 -17.09
N PRO A 144 -19.61 -4.48 -17.88
CA PRO A 144 -20.59 -3.46 -18.21
C PRO A 144 -21.21 -2.84 -16.95
N TRP A 145 -21.64 -1.59 -17.05
CA TRP A 145 -22.33 -0.91 -15.96
C TRP A 145 -23.57 -1.68 -15.49
N TYR A 146 -23.63 -1.99 -14.20
CA TYR A 146 -24.81 -2.51 -13.54
C TYR A 146 -25.64 -1.34 -12.98
N GLN A 147 -26.89 -1.20 -13.39
CA GLN A 147 -27.80 -0.20 -12.83
C GLN A 147 -28.55 -0.78 -11.64
N VAL A 148 -28.44 -0.13 -10.50
CA VAL A 148 -29.20 -0.50 -9.29
C VAL A 148 -30.67 -0.20 -9.52
N ASN A 149 -31.49 -1.25 -9.54
CA ASN A 149 -32.94 -1.16 -9.76
C ASN A 149 -33.77 -1.90 -8.71
N ASN A 150 -33.14 -2.51 -7.72
CA ASN A 150 -33.81 -3.17 -6.60
C ASN A 150 -34.39 -2.13 -5.65
N GLN A 151 -35.70 -2.07 -5.57
CA GLN A 151 -36.41 -1.05 -4.79
C GLN A 151 -36.08 -1.13 -3.29
N ASN A 152 -35.84 -2.33 -2.73
CA ASN A 152 -35.49 -2.46 -1.32
C ASN A 152 -34.12 -1.82 -1.04
N ILE A 153 -33.14 -2.01 -1.93
CA ILE A 153 -31.83 -1.36 -1.83
C ILE A 153 -31.97 0.16 -1.94
N LEU A 154 -32.76 0.63 -2.91
CA LEU A 154 -32.99 2.07 -3.11
C LEU A 154 -33.68 2.72 -1.90
N ASP A 155 -34.65 2.03 -1.29
CA ASP A 155 -35.33 2.51 -0.08
C ASP A 155 -34.39 2.55 1.14
N GLU A 156 -33.51 1.56 1.29
CA GLU A 156 -32.48 1.56 2.33
C GLU A 156 -31.43 2.66 2.11
N LEU A 157 -31.02 2.90 0.87
CA LEU A 157 -30.15 4.01 0.52
C LEU A 157 -30.80 5.35 0.83
N ALA A 158 -32.07 5.55 0.45
CA ALA A 158 -32.82 6.75 0.74
C ALA A 158 -32.94 6.98 2.26
N TYR A 159 -33.07 5.91 3.04
CA TYR A 159 -33.03 6.00 4.48
C TYR A 159 -31.65 6.47 5.01
N CYS A 160 -30.56 5.86 4.52
CA CYS A 160 -29.20 6.22 4.94
C CYS A 160 -28.78 7.63 4.49
N ASN A 161 -29.32 8.14 3.39
CA ASN A 161 -29.09 9.53 2.96
C ASN A 161 -29.70 10.57 3.90
N ASN A 162 -30.71 10.19 4.65
CA ASN A 162 -31.41 11.07 5.60
C ASN A 162 -31.13 10.76 7.07
N HIS A 163 -30.44 9.67 7.38
CA HIS A 163 -30.18 9.21 8.73
C HIS A 163 -28.78 8.59 8.82
N ARG A 164 -28.11 8.75 9.97
CA ARG A 164 -26.87 8.03 10.24
C ARG A 164 -27.17 6.51 10.27
N CYS A 165 -26.59 5.79 9.34
CA CYS A 165 -26.68 4.33 9.27
C CYS A 165 -25.55 3.68 10.06
N ALA A 166 -25.88 2.60 10.78
CA ALA A 166 -24.88 1.75 11.40
C ALA A 166 -23.99 1.06 10.35
N ASP A 167 -22.74 0.75 10.70
CA ASP A 167 -21.77 0.10 9.82
C ASP A 167 -22.30 -1.19 9.19
N GLU A 168 -22.99 -2.01 10.01
CA GLU A 168 -23.59 -3.25 9.53
C GLU A 168 -24.62 -3.01 8.42
N LYS A 169 -25.45 -1.96 8.53
CA LYS A 169 -26.41 -1.62 7.49
C LYS A 169 -25.73 -1.15 6.21
N ARG A 170 -24.70 -0.33 6.35
CA ARG A 170 -23.90 0.14 5.19
C ARG A 170 -23.23 -1.04 4.46
N THR A 171 -22.60 -1.94 5.20
CA THR A 171 -22.01 -3.15 4.65
C THR A 171 -23.04 -4.04 3.96
N ASN A 172 -24.23 -4.22 4.55
CA ASN A 172 -25.29 -5.01 3.94
C ASN A 172 -25.77 -4.40 2.63
N ILE A 173 -25.91 -3.08 2.52
CA ILE A 173 -26.28 -2.39 1.29
C ILE A 173 -25.19 -2.59 0.21
N SER A 174 -23.94 -2.30 0.51
CA SER A 174 -22.85 -2.45 -0.45
C SER A 174 -22.66 -3.90 -0.89
N SER A 175 -22.77 -4.87 0.03
CA SER A 175 -22.74 -6.30 -0.28
C SER A 175 -23.90 -6.71 -1.20
N SER A 176 -25.11 -6.26 -0.93
CA SER A 176 -26.27 -6.58 -1.78
C SER A 176 -26.09 -6.05 -3.20
N VAL A 177 -25.64 -4.80 -3.33
CA VAL A 177 -25.34 -4.19 -4.64
C VAL A 177 -24.24 -4.95 -5.37
N MET A 178 -23.16 -5.29 -4.68
CA MET A 178 -22.06 -6.06 -5.26
C MET A 178 -22.52 -7.42 -5.74
N GLN A 179 -23.28 -8.17 -4.94
CA GLN A 179 -23.80 -9.50 -5.33
C GLN A 179 -24.76 -9.45 -6.52
N GLU A 180 -25.62 -8.43 -6.60
CA GLU A 180 -26.52 -8.25 -7.74
C GLU A 180 -25.74 -7.90 -9.02
N ALA A 181 -24.75 -7.00 -8.94
CA ALA A 181 -23.89 -6.65 -10.05
C ALA A 181 -23.09 -7.87 -10.54
N LEU A 182 -22.51 -8.64 -9.62
CA LEU A 182 -21.80 -9.88 -9.91
C LEU A 182 -22.70 -10.91 -10.59
N SER A 183 -23.89 -11.17 -10.03
CA SER A 183 -24.84 -12.14 -10.58
C SER A 183 -25.29 -11.75 -11.98
N SER A 184 -25.53 -10.45 -12.21
CA SER A 184 -25.87 -9.91 -13.52
C SER A 184 -24.75 -10.12 -14.53
N PHE A 185 -23.51 -9.92 -14.13
CA PHE A 185 -22.33 -10.15 -14.98
C PHE A 185 -22.16 -11.64 -15.31
N ILE A 186 -22.17 -12.52 -14.30
CA ILE A 186 -22.00 -13.97 -14.49
C ILE A 186 -23.07 -14.53 -15.43
N ALA A 187 -24.32 -14.06 -15.34
CA ALA A 187 -25.43 -14.51 -16.21
C ALA A 187 -25.16 -14.27 -17.72
N SER A 188 -24.23 -13.39 -18.06
CA SER A 188 -23.82 -13.07 -19.43
C SER A 188 -22.56 -13.82 -19.88
N GLN A 189 -21.93 -14.63 -19.02
CA GLN A 189 -20.65 -15.29 -19.24
C GLN A 189 -20.80 -16.80 -19.45
N ASP A 190 -19.80 -17.44 -20.05
CA ASP A 190 -19.59 -18.87 -19.85
C ASP A 190 -19.07 -19.12 -18.42
N LEU A 191 -19.83 -19.90 -17.66
CA LEU A 191 -19.54 -20.10 -16.24
C LEU A 191 -18.20 -20.80 -16.00
N ASN A 192 -17.77 -21.70 -16.87
CA ASN A 192 -16.50 -22.39 -16.73
C ASN A 192 -15.33 -21.47 -16.99
N GLU A 193 -15.45 -20.62 -18.02
CA GLU A 193 -14.44 -19.58 -18.31
C GLU A 193 -14.38 -18.56 -17.19
N PHE A 194 -15.54 -18.13 -16.66
CA PHE A 194 -15.61 -17.23 -15.52
C PHE A 194 -14.88 -17.80 -14.29
N LYS A 195 -15.19 -19.05 -13.91
CA LYS A 195 -14.56 -19.74 -12.77
C LYS A 195 -13.04 -19.89 -12.97
N ALA A 196 -12.62 -20.34 -14.13
CA ALA A 196 -11.19 -20.48 -14.44
C ALA A 196 -10.40 -19.17 -14.31
N LYS A 197 -11.09 -18.03 -14.50
CA LYS A 197 -10.49 -16.70 -14.43
C LYS A 197 -10.57 -16.05 -13.05
N TYR A 198 -11.67 -16.24 -12.31
CA TYR A 198 -12.00 -15.47 -11.11
C TYR A 198 -12.26 -16.31 -9.85
N ASP A 199 -12.27 -17.64 -9.93
CA ASP A 199 -12.35 -18.58 -8.81
C ASP A 199 -11.33 -19.71 -9.08
N LYS A 200 -10.03 -19.32 -9.15
CA LYS A 200 -8.95 -20.21 -9.58
C LYS A 200 -8.71 -21.40 -8.65
N ASN A 201 -8.96 -21.21 -7.37
CA ASN A 201 -8.84 -22.24 -6.35
C ASN A 201 -10.11 -23.10 -6.23
N ASN A 202 -11.18 -22.74 -6.96
CA ASN A 202 -12.48 -23.40 -6.96
C ASN A 202 -13.08 -23.56 -5.56
N ASP A 203 -12.94 -22.53 -4.73
CA ASP A 203 -13.50 -22.51 -3.37
C ASP A 203 -14.92 -21.91 -3.32
N GLY A 204 -15.45 -21.46 -4.47
CA GLY A 204 -16.79 -20.91 -4.62
C GLY A 204 -16.90 -19.42 -4.28
N TYR A 205 -15.75 -18.76 -4.12
CA TYR A 205 -15.66 -17.31 -4.03
C TYR A 205 -14.94 -16.73 -5.24
N VAL A 206 -15.33 -15.53 -5.63
CA VAL A 206 -14.55 -14.73 -6.59
C VAL A 206 -13.31 -14.20 -5.88
N ASP A 207 -12.11 -14.48 -6.43
CA ASP A 207 -10.81 -14.19 -5.80
C ASP A 207 -10.63 -12.70 -5.44
N ALA A 208 -11.07 -11.77 -6.31
CA ALA A 208 -11.01 -10.34 -6.05
C ALA A 208 -12.06 -9.55 -6.84
N ILE A 209 -12.76 -8.65 -6.18
CA ILE A 209 -13.77 -7.76 -6.76
C ILE A 209 -13.44 -6.32 -6.40
N ALA A 210 -13.57 -5.42 -7.38
CA ALA A 210 -13.58 -3.99 -7.16
C ALA A 210 -14.89 -3.38 -7.67
N VAL A 211 -15.67 -2.76 -6.80
CA VAL A 211 -16.88 -2.04 -7.15
C VAL A 211 -16.55 -0.56 -7.29
N ILE A 212 -16.81 0.00 -8.48
CA ILE A 212 -16.65 1.43 -8.75
C ILE A 212 -18.02 2.02 -9.00
N TYR A 213 -18.50 2.84 -8.10
CA TYR A 213 -19.86 3.34 -8.18
C TYR A 213 -19.93 4.82 -8.59
N SER A 214 -21.06 5.21 -9.21
CA SER A 214 -21.30 6.54 -9.76
C SER A 214 -21.66 7.60 -8.70
N HIS A 215 -22.05 7.19 -7.50
CA HIS A 215 -22.46 8.11 -6.45
C HIS A 215 -21.27 8.92 -5.91
N PRO A 216 -21.41 10.25 -5.69
CA PRO A 216 -20.33 11.09 -5.18
C PRO A 216 -19.94 10.76 -3.74
N ILE A 217 -18.73 11.15 -3.37
CA ILE A 217 -18.17 10.95 -2.04
C ILE A 217 -18.95 11.76 -0.99
N GLY A 218 -19.22 11.12 0.17
CA GLY A 218 -19.63 11.80 1.40
C GLY A 218 -20.96 12.54 1.32
N THR A 219 -21.90 12.07 0.54
CA THR A 219 -23.21 12.68 0.37
C THR A 219 -24.27 12.11 1.30
N ASP A 220 -24.00 10.94 1.92
CA ASP A 220 -24.88 10.31 2.89
C ASP A 220 -24.56 10.77 4.35
N GLY A 221 -25.58 10.79 5.19
CA GLY A 221 -25.40 10.96 6.63
C GLY A 221 -25.15 12.38 7.12
N LYS A 222 -25.51 13.40 6.37
CA LYS A 222 -25.50 14.79 6.86
C LYS A 222 -26.64 15.05 7.86
N VAL A 223 -26.59 14.41 9.02
CA VAL A 223 -27.48 14.75 10.14
C VAL A 223 -26.62 15.33 11.25
N ASP A 224 -26.98 16.56 11.67
CA ASP A 224 -26.41 17.26 12.83
C ASP A 224 -24.92 17.61 12.79
N GLY A 225 -24.41 18.13 11.65
CA GLY A 225 -23.07 18.71 11.59
C GLY A 225 -21.94 17.67 11.49
N ASP A 226 -22.25 16.40 11.42
CA ASP A 226 -21.29 15.37 11.13
C ASP A 226 -21.02 15.37 9.61
N ILE A 227 -19.79 15.68 9.26
CA ILE A 227 -19.34 15.73 7.88
C ILE A 227 -19.30 14.30 7.39
N GLY A 228 -20.08 13.97 6.36
CA GLY A 228 -19.96 12.70 5.65
C GLY A 228 -18.49 12.43 5.36
N GLY A 229 -17.90 11.55 6.13
CA GLY A 229 -16.49 11.24 6.14
C GLY A 229 -16.28 9.74 6.02
N ARG A 230 -15.19 9.26 6.58
CA ARG A 230 -14.76 7.86 6.55
C ARG A 230 -15.78 6.83 7.04
N GLU A 231 -16.85 7.26 7.68
CA GLU A 231 -17.97 6.44 8.13
C GLU A 231 -19.17 6.46 7.16
N SER A 232 -19.00 7.03 5.96
CA SER A 232 -20.03 7.08 4.93
C SER A 232 -20.10 5.78 4.13
N LEU A 233 -21.30 5.36 3.70
CA LEU A 233 -21.45 4.30 2.71
C LEU A 233 -20.71 4.66 1.41
N PHE A 234 -20.73 5.94 1.02
CA PHE A 234 -20.11 6.46 -0.20
C PHE A 234 -18.71 7.00 0.08
N TRP A 235 -17.83 6.09 0.52
CA TRP A 235 -16.40 6.30 0.73
C TRP A 235 -15.59 5.23 -0.01
N ALA A 236 -14.26 5.20 0.14
CA ALA A 236 -13.41 4.11 -0.29
C ALA A 236 -13.13 3.21 0.90
N TYR A 237 -13.35 1.91 0.74
CA TYR A 237 -13.00 0.92 1.76
C TYR A 237 -12.94 -0.50 1.20
N TYR A 238 -12.17 -1.32 1.85
CA TYR A 238 -12.19 -2.77 1.74
C TYR A 238 -13.19 -3.35 2.74
N THR A 239 -13.93 -4.36 2.31
CA THR A 239 -14.83 -5.12 3.18
C THR A 239 -15.04 -6.54 2.66
N TYR A 240 -15.77 -7.34 3.42
CA TYR A 240 -16.14 -8.70 3.03
C TYR A 240 -17.57 -9.03 3.41
N ASP A 241 -18.24 -9.77 2.54
CA ASP A 241 -19.59 -10.28 2.78
C ASP A 241 -19.55 -11.53 3.67
N LYS A 242 -20.57 -11.70 4.52
CA LYS A 242 -20.79 -12.89 5.36
C LYS A 242 -21.54 -14.00 4.63
N ILE A 243 -21.31 -14.13 3.33
CA ILE A 243 -21.94 -15.14 2.50
C ILE A 243 -21.17 -16.46 2.52
N ASN A 244 -21.89 -17.58 2.42
CA ASN A 244 -21.26 -18.90 2.27
C ASN A 244 -20.81 -19.10 0.82
N PRO A 245 -19.72 -19.88 0.59
CA PRO A 245 -19.24 -20.15 -0.74
C PRO A 245 -20.27 -20.96 -1.55
N ASN A 246 -20.26 -20.75 -2.85
CA ASN A 246 -21.05 -21.55 -3.78
C ASN A 246 -20.19 -21.98 -4.97
N VAL A 247 -19.76 -23.23 -4.95
CA VAL A 247 -18.89 -23.79 -6.00
C VAL A 247 -19.57 -23.94 -7.35
N ASP A 248 -20.91 -23.99 -7.39
CA ASP A 248 -21.66 -24.05 -8.63
C ASP A 248 -21.82 -22.68 -9.26
N LEU A 249 -21.94 -21.63 -8.42
CA LEU A 249 -22.08 -20.24 -8.86
C LEU A 249 -21.29 -19.34 -7.91
N PRO A 250 -20.02 -19.03 -8.19
CA PRO A 250 -19.17 -18.27 -7.27
C PRO A 250 -19.80 -16.94 -6.83
N VAL A 251 -19.63 -16.63 -5.56
CA VAL A 251 -20.16 -15.43 -4.91
C VAL A 251 -19.03 -14.47 -4.53
N GLY A 252 -19.32 -13.18 -4.44
CA GLY A 252 -18.35 -12.21 -3.96
C GLY A 252 -18.21 -12.29 -2.44
N LYS A 253 -16.97 -12.32 -1.94
CA LYS A 253 -16.71 -12.23 -0.50
C LYS A 253 -15.80 -11.05 -0.18
N PRO A 254 -14.52 -11.02 -0.61
CA PRO A 254 -13.73 -9.81 -0.46
C PRO A 254 -14.04 -8.85 -1.61
N TYR A 255 -14.21 -7.59 -1.30
CA TYR A 255 -14.34 -6.56 -2.32
C TYR A 255 -13.88 -5.20 -1.82
N VAL A 256 -13.43 -4.37 -2.74
CA VAL A 256 -13.24 -2.94 -2.52
C VAL A 256 -14.46 -2.19 -3.07
N TRP A 257 -14.84 -1.12 -2.38
CA TRP A 257 -15.99 -0.28 -2.67
C TRP A 257 -15.52 1.16 -2.77
N VAL A 258 -15.50 1.73 -3.97
CA VAL A 258 -14.86 3.01 -4.23
C VAL A 258 -15.73 3.89 -5.13
N SER A 259 -15.93 5.16 -4.76
CA SER A 259 -16.56 6.13 -5.64
C SER A 259 -15.68 6.47 -6.85
N TYR A 260 -16.29 6.65 -8.01
CA TYR A 260 -15.63 7.17 -9.20
C TYR A 260 -14.91 8.51 -8.94
N ASP A 261 -15.41 9.34 -8.01
CA ASP A 261 -14.81 10.63 -7.66
C ASP A 261 -13.36 10.49 -7.14
N PHE A 262 -12.98 9.34 -6.57
CA PHE A 262 -11.61 9.10 -6.13
C PHE A 262 -10.60 9.05 -7.28
N LEU A 263 -11.04 8.87 -8.51
CA LEU A 263 -10.19 8.95 -9.69
C LEU A 263 -9.83 10.41 -10.06
N TYR A 264 -10.52 11.38 -9.48
CA TYR A 264 -10.28 12.80 -9.71
C TYR A 264 -10.20 13.58 -8.40
N PRO A 265 -9.21 13.31 -7.55
CA PRO A 265 -9.05 14.00 -6.28
C PRO A 265 -8.81 15.49 -6.51
N LYS A 266 -9.27 16.33 -5.57
CA LYS A 266 -9.09 17.81 -5.62
C LYS A 266 -7.64 18.25 -5.77
N TYR A 267 -6.71 17.37 -5.40
CA TYR A 267 -5.27 17.59 -5.41
C TYR A 267 -4.58 16.95 -6.63
N SER A 268 -5.36 16.64 -7.66
CA SER A 268 -4.82 16.07 -8.88
C SER A 268 -3.71 16.97 -9.46
N LEU A 269 -2.73 16.35 -10.12
CA LEU A 269 -1.61 17.06 -10.75
C LEU A 269 -2.03 18.01 -11.91
N GLY A 270 -3.32 18.31 -12.02
CA GLY A 270 -3.88 19.31 -12.95
C GLY A 270 -3.88 18.88 -14.41
N ASN A 271 -3.69 17.58 -14.71
CA ASN A 271 -3.60 17.07 -16.08
C ASN A 271 -4.88 16.36 -16.57
N ASN A 272 -5.96 16.38 -15.82
CA ASN A 272 -7.26 15.74 -16.13
C ASN A 272 -7.18 14.22 -16.42
N LYS A 273 -6.10 13.57 -16.00
CA LYS A 273 -5.95 12.12 -16.08
C LYS A 273 -6.43 11.47 -14.79
N PRO A 274 -6.96 10.23 -14.82
CA PRO A 274 -7.36 9.54 -13.61
C PRO A 274 -6.17 9.25 -12.71
N ASP A 275 -6.39 9.34 -11.42
CA ASP A 275 -5.47 8.96 -10.37
C ASP A 275 -5.95 7.65 -9.72
N ALA A 276 -5.17 6.59 -9.83
CA ALA A 276 -5.51 5.29 -9.29
C ALA A 276 -5.04 5.08 -7.85
N HIS A 277 -4.44 6.10 -7.20
CA HIS A 277 -3.83 5.97 -5.86
C HIS A 277 -4.77 5.31 -4.84
N THR A 278 -6.02 5.78 -4.70
CA THR A 278 -6.99 5.19 -3.78
C THR A 278 -7.32 3.73 -4.14
N LEU A 279 -7.45 3.41 -5.45
CA LEU A 279 -7.67 2.04 -5.88
C LEU A 279 -6.49 1.13 -5.55
N ILE A 280 -5.27 1.62 -5.72
CA ILE A 280 -4.04 0.90 -5.36
C ILE A 280 -4.02 0.61 -3.86
N HIS A 281 -4.35 1.60 -3.03
CA HIS A 281 -4.45 1.43 -1.58
C HIS A 281 -5.48 0.34 -1.21
N GLU A 282 -6.70 0.44 -1.72
CA GLU A 282 -7.77 -0.53 -1.40
C GLU A 282 -7.44 -1.95 -1.91
N VAL A 283 -6.78 -2.09 -3.05
CA VAL A 283 -6.30 -3.39 -3.54
C VAL A 283 -5.21 -3.96 -2.63
N GLY A 284 -4.43 -3.12 -1.95
CA GLY A 284 -3.50 -3.56 -0.90
C GLY A 284 -4.19 -4.37 0.20
N HIS A 285 -5.41 -3.99 0.55
CA HIS A 285 -6.23 -4.75 1.50
C HIS A 285 -6.70 -6.10 0.95
N LEU A 286 -7.00 -6.20 -0.35
CA LEU A 286 -7.29 -7.51 -0.98
C LEU A 286 -6.11 -8.46 -0.91
N LEU A 287 -4.88 -7.94 -0.93
CA LEU A 287 -3.64 -8.71 -0.76
C LEU A 287 -3.32 -9.04 0.71
N GLY A 288 -4.09 -8.49 1.67
CA GLY A 288 -3.94 -8.74 3.11
C GLY A 288 -3.18 -7.68 3.89
N LEU A 289 -2.79 -6.58 3.27
CA LEU A 289 -2.19 -5.46 4.00
C LEU A 289 -3.23 -4.71 4.83
N GLU A 290 -2.80 -4.17 5.96
CA GLU A 290 -3.62 -3.32 6.83
C GLU A 290 -3.18 -1.86 6.72
N ASP A 291 -4.02 -0.93 7.16
CA ASP A 291 -3.64 0.48 7.26
C ASP A 291 -2.51 0.69 8.26
N TYR A 292 -1.53 1.50 7.89
CA TYR A 292 -0.43 1.87 8.79
C TYR A 292 -0.62 3.25 9.43
N TYR A 293 -1.58 4.04 8.98
CA TYR A 293 -1.95 5.25 9.68
C TYR A 293 -2.66 4.94 11.00
N ASN A 294 -2.45 5.82 11.97
CA ASN A 294 -3.14 5.70 13.26
C ASN A 294 -4.57 6.22 13.13
N SER A 295 -5.55 5.31 13.14
CA SER A 295 -6.98 5.66 13.08
C SER A 295 -7.52 6.24 14.40
N ASN A 296 -6.74 6.19 15.50
CA ASN A 296 -7.08 6.87 16.74
C ASN A 296 -6.59 8.32 16.69
N ASP A 297 -7.38 9.27 17.14
CA ASP A 297 -7.16 10.73 17.05
C ASP A 297 -5.89 11.30 17.71
N ASN A 298 -4.97 10.45 18.16
CA ASN A 298 -3.71 10.89 18.78
C ASN A 298 -2.71 11.48 17.78
N GLY A 299 -3.03 11.38 16.50
CA GLY A 299 -2.29 12.03 15.46
C GLY A 299 -0.82 11.62 15.29
N TYR A 300 -0.35 10.57 15.96
CA TYR A 300 1.03 10.12 15.81
C TYR A 300 1.19 9.25 14.56
N ARG A 301 2.13 9.66 13.67
CA ARG A 301 2.43 8.94 12.44
C ARG A 301 3.59 7.97 12.66
N ALA A 302 3.27 6.72 12.94
CA ALA A 302 4.29 5.70 13.24
C ALA A 302 5.24 5.47 12.06
N THR A 303 4.73 5.38 10.85
CA THR A 303 5.53 5.22 9.63
C THR A 303 6.06 6.55 9.07
N GLY A 304 5.67 7.67 9.67
CA GLY A 304 6.01 9.00 9.16
C GLY A 304 5.26 9.39 7.89
N GLY A 305 4.17 8.69 7.56
CA GLY A 305 3.41 8.89 6.34
C GLY A 305 3.93 8.10 5.14
N LEU A 306 4.89 7.21 5.36
CA LEU A 306 5.46 6.34 4.32
C LEU A 306 4.64 5.05 4.16
N ASP A 307 4.69 4.48 3.01
CA ASP A 307 3.95 3.33 2.52
C ASP A 307 2.62 3.70 1.85
N MET A 308 2.27 2.97 0.80
CA MET A 308 0.98 3.10 0.11
C MET A 308 -0.20 2.83 1.06
N MET A 309 0.01 2.06 2.13
CA MET A 309 -0.99 1.79 3.17
C MET A 309 -1.01 2.86 4.28
N ASP A 310 -0.31 4.01 4.11
CA ASP A 310 -0.39 5.18 4.99
C ASP A 310 -0.79 6.42 4.16
N TYR A 311 0.08 7.39 3.98
CA TYR A 311 -0.20 8.64 3.24
C TYR A 311 0.65 8.81 1.97
N SER A 312 1.52 7.85 1.70
CA SER A 312 2.44 7.90 0.58
C SER A 312 1.73 7.74 -0.75
N LEU A 313 2.18 8.49 -1.74
CA LEU A 313 1.85 8.26 -3.15
C LEU A 313 2.95 7.43 -3.85
N GLY A 314 3.95 6.99 -3.11
CA GLY A 314 5.07 6.23 -3.61
C GLY A 314 4.91 4.73 -3.44
N ASP A 315 6.04 4.05 -3.36
CA ASP A 315 6.11 2.60 -3.28
C ASP A 315 5.68 2.06 -1.91
N HIS A 316 5.33 0.78 -1.87
CA HIS A 316 5.32 0.03 -0.62
C HIS A 316 6.71 0.01 0.02
N THR A 317 6.74 0.09 1.34
CA THR A 317 7.98 -0.02 2.11
C THR A 317 8.39 -1.49 2.31
N ALA A 318 9.57 -1.69 2.90
CA ALA A 318 10.14 -3.00 3.16
C ALA A 318 9.19 -3.96 3.89
N PHE A 319 8.42 -3.46 4.86
CA PHE A 319 7.52 -4.30 5.64
C PHE A 319 6.36 -4.85 4.80
N SER A 320 5.68 -4.00 4.02
CA SER A 320 4.62 -4.44 3.11
C SER A 320 5.14 -5.47 2.09
N LYS A 321 6.29 -5.19 1.48
CA LYS A 321 6.89 -6.11 0.50
C LYS A 321 7.33 -7.43 1.11
N LEU A 322 7.77 -7.41 2.37
CA LEU A 322 8.09 -8.62 3.13
C LEU A 322 6.84 -9.46 3.42
N LEU A 323 5.75 -8.82 3.88
CA LEU A 323 4.47 -9.49 4.11
C LEU A 323 3.88 -10.11 2.84
N LEU A 324 4.05 -9.43 1.70
CA LEU A 324 3.57 -9.89 0.40
C LEU A 324 4.51 -10.90 -0.29
N ASN A 325 5.59 -11.31 0.38
CA ASN A 325 6.54 -12.28 -0.15
C ASN A 325 7.28 -11.81 -1.43
N TRP A 326 7.51 -10.50 -1.54
CA TRP A 326 8.22 -9.94 -2.70
C TRP A 326 9.70 -9.75 -2.46
N VAL A 327 10.15 -9.81 -1.22
CA VAL A 327 11.54 -9.62 -0.81
C VAL A 327 11.94 -10.61 0.28
N ASN A 328 13.21 -10.99 0.28
CA ASN A 328 13.83 -11.82 1.31
C ASN A 328 14.93 -11.00 2.00
N PRO A 329 14.91 -10.84 3.33
CA PRO A 329 15.90 -10.04 4.01
C PRO A 329 17.23 -10.78 4.16
N TYR A 330 18.32 -10.00 4.17
CA TYR A 330 19.60 -10.44 4.73
C TYR A 330 19.50 -10.41 6.25
N ILE A 331 19.58 -11.57 6.88
CA ILE A 331 19.62 -11.69 8.35
C ILE A 331 21.06 -11.65 8.77
N ILE A 332 21.43 -10.67 9.58
CA ILE A 332 22.82 -10.50 10.02
C ILE A 332 23.11 -11.49 11.14
N THR A 333 24.05 -12.37 10.92
CA THR A 333 24.49 -13.43 11.86
C THR A 333 25.96 -13.32 12.29
N ASN A 334 26.73 -12.48 11.61
CA ASN A 334 28.15 -12.27 11.87
C ASN A 334 28.54 -10.80 11.69
N GLU A 335 29.67 -10.42 12.28
CA GLU A 335 30.31 -9.13 12.01
C GLU A 335 30.80 -9.08 10.56
N GLY A 336 30.77 -7.92 9.95
CA GLY A 336 31.21 -7.73 8.58
C GLY A 336 30.61 -6.50 7.90
N GLU A 337 30.80 -6.39 6.60
CA GLU A 337 30.25 -5.31 5.79
C GLU A 337 29.32 -5.87 4.71
N LEU A 338 28.21 -5.18 4.50
CA LEU A 338 27.28 -5.43 3.40
C LEU A 338 27.16 -4.17 2.57
N THR A 339 27.29 -4.30 1.26
CA THR A 339 26.97 -3.21 0.33
C THR A 339 25.72 -3.57 -0.46
N SER A 340 24.70 -2.72 -0.39
CA SER A 340 23.42 -2.92 -1.07
C SER A 340 23.12 -1.77 -2.03
N PRO A 341 22.51 -2.04 -3.17
CA PRO A 341 21.91 -1.05 -4.05
C PRO A 341 20.62 -0.48 -3.42
N PRO A 342 19.96 0.50 -4.08
CA PRO A 342 18.67 1.01 -3.61
C PRO A 342 17.59 -0.06 -3.52
N PHE A 343 16.84 -0.06 -2.43
CA PHE A 343 15.79 -1.05 -2.18
C PHE A 343 14.72 -1.08 -3.27
N ASN A 344 14.29 0.09 -3.75
CA ASN A 344 13.30 0.20 -4.84
C ASN A 344 13.83 -0.29 -6.22
N GLU A 345 15.09 -0.69 -6.30
CA GLU A 345 15.71 -1.24 -7.51
C GLU A 345 15.98 -2.74 -7.39
N SER A 346 16.36 -3.20 -6.20
CA SER A 346 16.88 -4.55 -5.97
C SER A 346 16.01 -5.41 -5.06
N GLY A 347 15.24 -4.79 -4.16
CA GLY A 347 14.57 -5.52 -3.07
C GLY A 347 15.50 -5.88 -1.93
N ASP A 348 16.76 -5.40 -1.92
CA ASP A 348 17.73 -5.68 -0.86
C ASP A 348 17.29 -5.08 0.46
N LEU A 349 17.09 -5.93 1.43
CA LEU A 349 16.58 -5.60 2.76
C LEU A 349 17.42 -6.27 3.83
N VAL A 350 17.79 -5.52 4.86
CA VAL A 350 18.52 -6.07 6.01
C VAL A 350 17.58 -6.22 7.20
N LEU A 351 17.69 -7.35 7.90
CA LEU A 351 17.01 -7.62 9.14
C LEU A 351 18.01 -7.81 10.28
N LEU A 352 17.81 -7.05 11.36
CA LEU A 352 18.54 -7.21 12.61
C LEU A 352 17.58 -7.72 13.69
N GLY A 353 17.92 -8.87 14.25
CA GLY A 353 17.16 -9.51 15.32
C GLY A 353 17.77 -9.32 16.71
N SER A 354 17.10 -9.91 17.69
CA SER A 354 17.52 -9.96 19.08
C SER A 354 18.76 -10.83 19.29
N ASN A 355 19.55 -10.53 20.32
CA ASN A 355 20.62 -11.37 20.82
C ASN A 355 20.13 -12.54 21.70
N ALA A 356 18.86 -12.59 22.07
CA ALA A 356 18.30 -13.65 22.89
C ALA A 356 18.20 -14.97 22.09
N THR A 357 18.71 -16.05 22.66
CA THR A 357 18.81 -17.37 22.00
C THR A 357 17.48 -18.08 21.81
N ASP A 358 16.49 -17.71 22.58
CA ASP A 358 15.12 -18.26 22.62
C ASP A 358 14.07 -17.32 22.01
N ALA A 359 14.48 -16.13 21.58
CA ALA A 359 13.57 -15.20 20.95
C ALA A 359 13.20 -15.67 19.54
N ASN A 360 11.91 -15.64 19.25
CA ASN A 360 11.47 -15.75 17.85
C ASN A 360 11.94 -14.51 17.08
N LEU A 361 12.79 -14.72 16.07
CA LEU A 361 13.36 -13.65 15.24
C LEU A 361 12.33 -12.66 14.75
N PHE A 362 11.11 -13.14 14.47
CA PHE A 362 10.04 -12.35 13.87
C PHE A 362 9.08 -11.71 14.88
N SER A 363 9.34 -11.88 16.17
CA SER A 363 8.55 -11.21 17.20
C SER A 363 8.83 -9.72 17.25
N GLU A 364 10.11 -9.33 17.27
CA GLU A 364 10.58 -7.96 17.17
C GLU A 364 11.91 -7.91 16.42
N TYR A 365 12.04 -7.01 15.49
CA TYR A 365 13.24 -6.86 14.66
C TYR A 365 13.32 -5.48 14.03
N LEU A 366 14.52 -5.11 13.58
CA LEU A 366 14.71 -3.94 12.74
C LEU A 366 14.76 -4.35 11.27
N LEU A 367 14.12 -3.55 10.41
CA LEU A 367 14.28 -3.59 8.96
C LEU A 367 15.04 -2.36 8.50
N LEU A 368 16.09 -2.57 7.70
CA LEU A 368 16.93 -1.53 7.16
C LEU A 368 16.76 -1.48 5.65
N GLU A 369 16.24 -0.37 5.15
CA GLU A 369 15.88 -0.15 3.75
C GLU A 369 16.67 1.05 3.20
N PHE A 370 17.53 0.83 2.19
CA PHE A 370 18.20 1.93 1.53
C PHE A 370 17.27 2.63 0.54
N TYR A 371 16.81 3.81 0.92
CA TYR A 371 15.88 4.65 0.16
C TYR A 371 16.60 5.55 -0.83
N THR A 372 16.04 5.67 -2.03
CA THR A 372 16.35 6.71 -3.00
C THR A 372 15.07 7.36 -3.53
N PRO A 373 15.09 8.69 -3.80
CA PRO A 373 13.92 9.42 -4.32
C PRO A 373 13.77 9.24 -5.83
N THR A 374 13.77 7.99 -6.29
CA THR A 374 13.75 7.58 -7.71
C THR A 374 12.64 6.57 -7.95
N LYS A 375 12.35 6.26 -9.20
CA LYS A 375 11.32 5.31 -9.61
C LYS A 375 9.99 5.62 -8.93
N MET A 376 9.34 4.66 -8.31
CA MET A 376 8.05 4.85 -7.67
C MET A 376 8.09 5.85 -6.51
N ASN A 377 9.23 5.99 -5.81
CA ASN A 377 9.41 6.98 -4.75
C ASN A 377 9.49 8.43 -5.27
N TYR A 378 9.57 8.63 -6.60
CA TYR A 378 9.63 9.96 -7.20
C TYR A 378 8.36 10.77 -6.90
N MET A 379 7.21 10.13 -6.87
CA MET A 379 5.94 10.82 -6.58
C MET A 379 5.94 11.48 -5.21
N ASP A 380 6.35 10.79 -4.17
CA ASP A 380 6.42 11.33 -2.81
C ASP A 380 7.50 12.40 -2.65
N SER A 381 8.61 12.24 -3.37
CA SER A 381 9.80 13.06 -3.16
C SER A 381 9.78 14.35 -3.97
N GLN A 382 9.19 14.35 -5.16
CA GLN A 382 9.30 15.45 -6.11
C GLN A 382 7.96 16.04 -6.55
N ILE A 383 6.92 15.22 -6.63
CA ILE A 383 5.65 15.59 -7.27
C ILE A 383 4.58 15.92 -6.24
N ASN A 384 4.47 15.17 -5.15
CA ASN A 384 3.44 15.42 -4.16
C ASN A 384 3.59 16.81 -3.56
N GLN A 385 2.58 17.65 -3.75
CA GLN A 385 2.59 19.05 -3.29
C GLN A 385 2.15 19.19 -1.84
N GLU A 386 1.39 18.25 -1.31
CA GLU A 386 0.85 18.31 0.04
C GLU A 386 1.84 17.77 1.06
N VAL A 387 2.47 16.64 0.76
CA VAL A 387 3.40 15.97 1.65
C VAL A 387 4.66 15.61 0.89
N ARG A 388 5.68 16.45 1.02
CA ARG A 388 7.02 16.12 0.53
C ARG A 388 7.75 15.33 1.60
N LEU A 389 7.89 14.03 1.38
CA LEU A 389 8.65 13.15 2.24
C LEU A 389 10.16 13.32 2.02
N PHE A 390 10.86 12.30 1.60
CA PHE A 390 12.31 12.37 1.37
C PHE A 390 12.61 12.79 -0.08
N ASN A 391 13.41 13.82 -0.26
CA ASN A 391 14.00 14.17 -1.56
C ASN A 391 15.51 13.91 -1.62
N GLU A 392 16.06 13.26 -0.60
CA GLU A 392 17.42 12.80 -0.50
C GLU A 392 17.45 11.27 -0.35
N TYR A 393 18.59 10.66 -0.66
CA TYR A 393 18.82 9.25 -0.37
C TYR A 393 19.33 9.03 1.05
N GLY A 394 19.02 7.88 1.64
CA GLY A 394 19.44 7.52 3.00
C GLY A 394 18.85 6.20 3.46
N LEU A 395 19.30 5.73 4.61
CA LEU A 395 18.79 4.50 5.19
C LEU A 395 17.55 4.80 6.02
N LYS A 396 16.45 4.11 5.75
CA LYS A 396 15.29 4.03 6.64
C LYS A 396 15.50 2.85 7.58
N VAL A 397 15.21 3.08 8.85
CA VAL A 397 15.27 2.05 9.89
C VAL A 397 13.89 1.92 10.52
N TYR A 398 13.32 0.75 10.41
CA TYR A 398 12.01 0.45 10.97
C TYR A 398 12.12 -0.55 12.10
N LEU A 399 11.43 -0.29 13.20
CA LEU A 399 11.14 -1.28 14.22
C LEU A 399 9.81 -1.96 13.88
N VAL A 400 9.84 -3.27 13.72
CA VAL A 400 8.65 -4.12 13.64
C VAL A 400 8.46 -4.81 14.97
N ASN A 401 7.29 -4.63 15.58
CA ASN A 401 6.90 -5.29 16.82
C ASN A 401 5.63 -6.10 16.57
N ALA A 402 5.81 -7.36 16.24
CA ALA A 402 4.73 -8.31 15.99
C ALA A 402 4.18 -8.95 17.26
N ILE A 403 4.78 -8.67 18.43
CA ILE A 403 4.29 -9.19 19.71
C ILE A 403 2.92 -8.59 19.96
N ARG A 404 1.94 -9.47 19.97
CA ARG A 404 0.60 -9.07 20.31
C ARG A 404 0.57 -8.59 21.74
N ARG A 405 -0.01 -7.44 21.95
CA ARG A 405 -0.44 -7.02 23.28
C ARG A 405 -1.47 -8.02 23.77
N GLY A 406 -1.04 -8.92 24.63
CA GLY A 406 -1.84 -9.98 25.23
C GLY A 406 -2.93 -9.48 26.18
N LEU A 407 -3.75 -8.52 25.75
CA LEU A 407 -4.74 -7.89 26.62
C LEU A 407 -6.10 -8.59 26.63
N ILE A 408 -6.36 -9.53 25.75
CA ILE A 408 -7.70 -10.12 25.71
C ILE A 408 -7.73 -11.63 25.95
N LEU A 409 -6.69 -12.42 25.68
CA LEU A 409 -6.81 -13.88 25.75
C LEU A 409 -5.61 -14.66 26.34
N GLY A 410 -4.56 -14.04 26.85
CA GLY A 410 -3.47 -14.74 27.55
C GLY A 410 -2.67 -15.71 26.67
N LYS A 411 -2.60 -15.51 25.36
CA LYS A 411 -1.81 -16.27 24.42
C LYS A 411 -0.80 -15.37 23.72
N ASP A 412 0.40 -15.87 23.56
CA ASP A 412 1.51 -15.23 22.82
C ASP A 412 1.29 -15.30 21.29
N ASP A 413 0.17 -14.78 20.82
CA ASP A 413 -0.11 -14.78 19.39
C ASP A 413 0.49 -13.54 18.74
N PHE A 414 1.30 -13.71 17.71
CA PHE A 414 1.72 -12.62 16.83
C PHE A 414 0.51 -12.05 16.11
N LYS A 415 0.35 -10.72 16.11
CA LYS A 415 -0.69 -10.06 15.35
C LYS A 415 -0.11 -8.96 14.51
N TYR A 416 0.04 -9.21 13.25
CA TYR A 416 0.24 -8.19 12.26
C TYR A 416 -1.11 -7.51 12.01
N SER A 417 -1.47 -6.60 12.90
CA SER A 417 -2.65 -5.75 12.74
C SER A 417 -2.19 -4.34 12.33
N ASN A 418 -3.12 -3.42 12.25
CA ASN A 418 -2.81 -2.02 11.95
C ASN A 418 -2.00 -1.32 13.06
N ASN A 419 -1.45 -0.16 12.74
CA ASN A 419 -0.71 0.72 13.65
C ASN A 419 -1.62 1.48 14.63
N ARG A 420 -2.53 0.81 15.31
CA ARG A 420 -3.36 1.46 16.33
C ARG A 420 -2.58 1.63 17.63
N SER A 421 -2.56 2.85 18.18
CA SER A 421 -2.06 3.09 19.53
C SER A 421 -2.92 2.36 20.56
N SER A 422 -2.30 1.90 21.68
CA SER A 422 -3.11 1.38 22.77
C SER A 422 -3.87 2.48 23.49
N SER A 423 -5.03 2.14 24.01
CA SER A 423 -5.82 2.98 24.91
C SER A 423 -5.08 3.38 26.21
N SER A 424 -3.95 2.75 26.51
CA SER A 424 -3.13 3.00 27.72
C SER A 424 -2.06 4.09 27.56
N GLY A 425 -2.03 4.81 26.44
CA GLY A 425 -1.07 5.89 26.20
C GLY A 425 0.34 5.44 25.82
N ASN A 426 0.62 4.13 25.80
CA ASN A 426 1.89 3.62 25.33
C ASN A 426 1.90 3.57 23.80
N LEU A 427 2.82 4.30 23.17
CA LEU A 427 3.03 4.34 21.73
C LEU A 427 3.78 3.08 21.26
N ILE A 428 3.15 1.91 21.35
CA ILE A 428 3.68 0.69 20.78
C ILE A 428 2.95 0.45 19.46
N PHE A 429 3.67 0.53 18.37
CA PHE A 429 3.17 0.32 17.03
C PHE A 429 3.67 -1.00 16.48
N LEU A 430 2.91 -1.61 15.60
CA LEU A 430 3.37 -2.77 14.83
C LEU A 430 4.58 -2.41 14.00
N TYR A 431 4.54 -1.27 13.33
CA TYR A 431 5.52 -0.83 12.36
C TYR A 431 5.85 0.65 12.59
N HIS A 432 7.09 0.94 12.95
CA HIS A 432 7.53 2.24 13.42
C HIS A 432 8.84 2.68 12.76
N LEU A 433 8.82 3.81 12.07
CA LEU A 433 10.02 4.42 11.49
C LEU A 433 10.82 5.17 12.57
N LEU A 434 12.07 4.79 12.76
CA LEU A 434 12.99 5.38 13.73
C LEU A 434 13.71 6.59 13.13
N GLU A 435 13.94 7.61 13.96
CA GLU A 435 14.65 8.83 13.56
C GLU A 435 16.16 8.66 13.73
N SER A 436 16.97 9.13 12.78
CA SER A 436 18.45 9.07 12.90
C SER A 436 19.00 9.84 14.09
N SER A 437 18.22 10.76 14.65
CA SER A 437 18.59 11.51 15.87
C SER A 437 18.52 10.68 17.17
N GLY A 438 17.94 9.48 17.14
CA GLY A 438 17.70 8.69 18.36
C GLY A 438 16.48 9.13 19.16
N THR A 439 15.69 10.07 18.65
CA THR A 439 14.49 10.59 19.31
C THR A 439 13.23 10.28 18.48
N ASN A 440 12.10 10.15 19.15
CA ASN A 440 10.82 9.99 18.44
C ASN A 440 10.40 11.29 17.76
N ARG A 441 9.72 11.16 16.61
CA ARG A 441 9.03 12.30 16.00
C ARG A 441 7.98 12.90 16.92
N SER A 442 7.73 14.18 16.78
CA SER A 442 6.67 14.85 17.53
C SER A 442 5.32 14.69 16.81
N GLY A 443 4.34 14.09 17.48
CA GLY A 443 2.93 14.09 17.07
C GLY A 443 2.69 13.65 15.61
N ASN A 444 2.00 14.50 14.85
CA ASN A 444 1.59 14.29 13.47
C ASN A 444 2.68 14.54 12.41
N ALA A 445 3.93 14.78 12.82
CA ALA A 445 4.98 15.15 11.87
C ALA A 445 5.21 14.03 10.84
N PHE A 446 5.21 14.44 9.57
CA PHE A 446 5.68 13.57 8.50
C PHE A 446 7.18 13.34 8.57
N ALA A 447 7.63 12.22 8.07
CA ALA A 447 9.05 11.93 7.89
C ALA A 447 9.66 12.94 6.89
N ASN A 448 10.94 13.25 7.06
CA ASN A 448 11.68 14.17 6.21
C ASN A 448 13.15 13.74 6.12
N ASN A 449 13.97 14.46 5.36
CA ASN A 449 15.37 14.09 5.14
C ASN A 449 16.21 13.91 6.42
N LYS A 450 15.82 14.54 7.55
CA LYS A 450 16.49 14.37 8.83
C LYS A 450 16.16 13.04 9.52
N THR A 451 15.10 12.38 9.12
CA THR A 451 14.74 11.03 9.58
C THR A 451 15.74 9.99 9.06
N LEU A 452 16.27 10.20 7.86
CA LEU A 452 17.17 9.25 7.21
C LEU A 452 18.53 9.20 7.89
N PHE A 453 19.02 7.98 8.12
CA PHE A 453 20.42 7.75 8.51
C PHE A 453 21.32 7.95 7.30
N LYS A 454 22.44 8.64 7.50
CA LYS A 454 23.39 9.05 6.46
C LYS A 454 24.78 8.48 6.71
N SER A 455 25.69 8.67 5.76
CA SER A 455 27.08 8.24 5.91
C SER A 455 27.70 8.80 7.20
N GLY A 456 28.25 7.91 8.03
CA GLY A 456 28.82 8.20 9.33
C GLY A 456 27.87 7.98 10.51
N ASP A 457 26.56 7.89 10.28
CA ASP A 457 25.58 7.56 11.30
C ASP A 457 25.71 6.10 11.72
N ASP A 458 25.31 5.82 12.95
CA ASP A 458 25.31 4.49 13.55
C ASP A 458 24.02 4.21 14.33
N PHE A 459 23.81 2.95 14.64
CA PHE A 459 22.78 2.48 15.56
C PHE A 459 23.42 1.53 16.58
N GLY A 460 23.34 1.89 17.84
CA GLY A 460 23.86 1.09 18.94
C GLY A 460 25.24 1.50 19.44
N GLN A 461 25.90 2.52 18.86
CA GLN A 461 27.20 3.02 19.33
C GLN A 461 27.08 4.42 19.95
N LYS A 462 26.53 5.39 19.22
CA LYS A 462 26.28 6.77 19.68
C LYS A 462 24.78 7.05 19.73
N THR A 463 24.07 6.51 18.76
CA THR A 463 22.63 6.65 18.65
C THR A 463 21.99 5.33 19.07
N TYR A 464 20.91 5.38 19.84
CA TYR A 464 20.22 4.19 20.36
C TYR A 464 21.11 3.24 21.19
N GLN A 465 22.04 3.76 21.99
CA GLN A 465 22.94 2.97 22.83
C GLN A 465 22.18 2.04 23.80
N ASP A 466 21.09 2.52 24.36
CA ASP A 466 20.25 1.81 25.32
C ASP A 466 19.03 1.12 24.65
N PHE A 467 19.11 0.87 23.35
CA PHE A 467 17.99 0.23 22.65
C PHE A 467 17.78 -1.19 23.15
N THR A 468 16.53 -1.48 23.53
CA THR A 468 16.08 -2.82 23.88
C THR A 468 14.73 -3.10 23.21
N PHE A 469 14.51 -4.35 22.88
CA PHE A 469 13.21 -4.85 22.49
C PHE A 469 12.24 -4.89 23.68
N SER A 470 10.95 -5.11 23.45
CA SER A 470 9.93 -5.11 24.50
C SER A 470 10.12 -6.19 25.57
N ASN A 471 10.85 -7.26 25.25
CA ASN A 471 11.25 -8.32 26.18
C ASN A 471 12.52 -7.98 26.98
N GLY A 472 13.12 -6.80 26.79
CA GLY A 472 14.34 -6.36 27.45
C GLY A 472 15.64 -6.87 26.81
N SER A 473 15.59 -7.65 25.74
CA SER A 473 16.78 -8.10 25.02
C SER A 473 17.34 -6.99 24.12
N SER A 474 18.66 -7.01 23.90
CA SER A 474 19.33 -6.10 22.99
C SER A 474 19.35 -6.65 21.55
N LEU A 475 19.76 -5.82 20.60
CA LEU A 475 20.09 -6.30 19.25
C LEU A 475 21.29 -7.28 19.29
N ALA A 476 21.32 -8.21 18.34
CA ALA A 476 22.50 -9.06 18.16
C ALA A 476 23.69 -8.26 17.61
N PHE A 477 23.42 -7.28 16.74
CA PHE A 477 24.43 -6.48 16.08
C PHE A 477 24.03 -5.00 16.06
N SER A 478 25.01 -4.12 16.26
CA SER A 478 24.96 -2.70 15.91
C SER A 478 25.35 -2.52 14.45
N PHE A 479 25.02 -1.37 13.85
CA PHE A 479 25.50 -1.03 12.52
C PHE A 479 26.03 0.40 12.42
N LYS A 480 26.90 0.62 11.43
CA LYS A 480 27.36 1.94 11.03
C LYS A 480 27.35 2.05 9.51
N ILE A 481 26.94 3.21 8.99
CA ILE A 481 27.01 3.52 7.57
C ILE A 481 28.43 4.00 7.25
N THR A 482 29.24 3.16 6.62
CA THR A 482 30.63 3.46 6.28
C THR A 482 30.76 4.19 4.95
N LYS A 483 29.84 3.93 4.03
CA LYS A 483 29.81 4.60 2.72
C LYS A 483 28.36 4.71 2.22
N GLN A 484 28.06 5.81 1.56
CA GLN A 484 26.75 6.02 0.95
C GLN A 484 26.90 6.88 -0.32
N THR A 485 26.25 6.45 -1.38
CA THR A 485 26.14 7.13 -2.67
C THR A 485 24.68 7.13 -3.12
N LYS A 486 24.37 7.65 -4.29
CA LYS A 486 23.03 7.55 -4.88
C LYS A 486 22.65 6.13 -5.32
N THR A 487 23.62 5.26 -5.52
CA THR A 487 23.45 3.92 -6.09
C THR A 487 23.82 2.79 -5.16
N SER A 488 24.38 3.08 -3.99
CA SER A 488 24.77 2.06 -3.02
C SER A 488 24.93 2.61 -1.62
N ILE A 489 24.73 1.74 -0.63
CA ILE A 489 25.03 1.96 0.77
C ILE A 489 25.90 0.80 1.28
N THR A 490 26.91 1.11 2.09
CA THR A 490 27.71 0.09 2.79
C THR A 490 27.47 0.21 4.28
N LEU A 491 27.03 -0.88 4.88
CA LEU A 491 26.78 -1.05 6.31
C LEU A 491 27.86 -1.95 6.89
N SER A 492 28.49 -1.50 7.98
CA SER A 492 29.39 -2.32 8.79
C SER A 492 28.67 -2.76 10.06
N PHE A 493 28.69 -4.05 10.35
CA PHE A 493 28.03 -4.67 11.49
C PHE A 493 29.06 -5.11 12.52
N SER A 494 28.80 -4.80 13.77
CA SER A 494 29.62 -5.24 14.93
C SER A 494 28.67 -5.85 15.97
N LYS A 495 29.16 -6.82 16.75
CA LYS A 495 28.38 -7.36 17.87
C LYS A 495 27.89 -6.22 18.77
N TRP A 496 26.67 -6.36 19.24
CA TRP A 496 26.15 -5.40 20.22
C TRP A 496 26.99 -5.44 21.47
N SER A 497 27.55 -4.31 21.91
CA SER A 497 28.22 -4.17 23.16
C SER A 497 27.31 -3.45 24.13
N GLU A 498 26.97 -4.08 25.24
CA GLU A 498 26.36 -3.37 26.36
C GLU A 498 27.29 -2.28 26.82
N ALA A 499 26.78 -1.04 26.99
CA ALA A 499 27.54 0.12 27.39
C ALA A 499 28.04 0.03 28.83
#